data_c5360d9c63b268be6f4ea3870c7f7b56
#
_entry.id   c5360d9c63b268be6f4ea3870c7f7b56
#
_cell.length_a   1.000
_cell.length_b   1.000
_cell.length_c   1.000
_cell.angle_alpha   90.00
_cell.angle_beta   90.00
_cell.angle_gamma   90.00
#
_symmetry.space_group_name_H-M   'P 1'
#
loop_
_entity.id
_entity.type
_entity.pdbx_description
1 polymer ?
#
loop_
_entity_poly.entity_id
_entity_poly.type
_entity_poly.pdbx_seq_one_letter_code
_entity_poly.pdbx_strand_id
1 'polypeptide(L)'
;MINQDFFLALEDLEREKGISKEAFISALEDALVIAYKKSTGTSGKVVMKLSPEKKSIKIYSVRQVVEEILDPEKEITVEEAQQIKKSYKVGDEVSVEIISKNFGRIAAQTAKQVLMQKLREIEHENTVNEFEDREGELMTCTVRRI
;
A
#
# COMPACT_ATOMS: atom_id res chain seq x y z
N MET A 1 -0.25 1.16 -15.52
CA MET A 1 -1.72 1.11 -15.28
C MET A 1 -1.98 -0.13 -14.45
N ILE A 2 -2.48 0.06 -13.23
CA ILE A 2 -3.03 -1.06 -12.47
C ILE A 2 -4.33 -1.40 -13.14
N ASN A 3 -4.45 -2.65 -13.58
CA ASN A 3 -5.54 -3.13 -14.41
C ASN A 3 -6.89 -2.99 -13.71
N GLN A 4 -7.94 -2.70 -14.46
CA GLN A 4 -9.33 -2.77 -13.98
C GLN A 4 -9.62 -4.11 -13.29
N ASP A 5 -9.00 -5.17 -13.79
CA ASP A 5 -9.09 -6.53 -13.22
C ASP A 5 -8.64 -6.62 -11.76
N PHE A 6 -7.70 -5.78 -11.33
CA PHE A 6 -7.25 -5.72 -9.94
C PHE A 6 -8.35 -5.19 -9.01
N PHE A 7 -9.05 -4.14 -9.40
CA PHE A 7 -10.14 -3.58 -8.61
C PHE A 7 -11.38 -4.48 -8.59
N LEU A 8 -11.63 -5.21 -9.68
CA LEU A 8 -12.68 -6.23 -9.72
C LEU A 8 -12.34 -7.40 -8.78
N ALA A 9 -11.09 -7.86 -8.79
CA ALA A 9 -10.63 -8.89 -7.86
C ALA A 9 -10.76 -8.46 -6.39
N LEU A 10 -10.56 -7.17 -6.09
CA LEU A 10 -10.81 -6.61 -4.76
C LEU A 10 -12.29 -6.68 -4.35
N GLU A 11 -13.18 -6.33 -5.26
CA GLU A 11 -14.63 -6.39 -5.02
C GLU A 11 -15.10 -7.83 -4.80
N ASP A 12 -14.55 -8.77 -5.56
CA ASP A 12 -14.84 -10.20 -5.42
C ASP A 12 -14.33 -10.74 -4.07
N LEU A 13 -13.15 -10.33 -3.61
CA LEU A 13 -12.60 -10.72 -2.31
C LEU A 13 -13.42 -10.18 -1.14
N GLU A 14 -13.91 -8.94 -1.23
CA GLU A 14 -14.81 -8.38 -0.22
C GLU A 14 -16.08 -9.21 -0.11
N ARG A 15 -16.67 -9.56 -1.27
CA ARG A 15 -17.94 -10.30 -1.31
C ARG A 15 -17.83 -11.76 -0.90
N GLU A 16 -16.75 -12.45 -1.31
CA GLU A 16 -16.59 -13.89 -1.09
C GLU A 16 -15.89 -14.23 0.23
N LYS A 17 -14.97 -13.38 0.69
CA LYS A 17 -14.09 -13.67 1.82
C LYS A 17 -14.32 -12.76 3.03
N GLY A 18 -15.22 -11.77 2.94
CA GLY A 18 -15.53 -10.86 4.05
C GLY A 18 -14.38 -9.93 4.45
N ILE A 19 -13.41 -9.72 3.57
CA ILE A 19 -12.28 -8.81 3.85
C ILE A 19 -12.76 -7.38 3.71
N SER A 20 -12.53 -6.57 4.75
CA SER A 20 -12.78 -5.12 4.66
C SER A 20 -11.90 -4.51 3.56
N LYS A 21 -12.56 -3.88 2.59
CA LYS A 21 -11.91 -3.18 1.48
C LYS A 21 -10.91 -2.12 1.97
N GLU A 22 -11.29 -1.40 3.04
CA GLU A 22 -10.44 -0.38 3.64
C GLU A 22 -9.17 -0.99 4.25
N ALA A 23 -9.29 -2.10 4.98
CA ALA A 23 -8.15 -2.78 5.59
C ALA A 23 -7.18 -3.31 4.52
N PHE A 24 -7.71 -3.84 3.42
CA PHE A 24 -6.88 -4.30 2.30
C PHE A 24 -6.18 -3.12 1.60
N ILE A 25 -6.89 -2.01 1.35
CA ILE A 25 -6.34 -0.80 0.74
C ILE A 25 -5.21 -0.25 1.60
N SER A 26 -5.42 -0.13 2.92
CA SER A 26 -4.39 0.34 3.84
C SER A 26 -3.14 -0.55 3.82
N ALA A 27 -3.31 -1.86 3.89
CA ALA A 27 -2.19 -2.80 3.81
C ALA A 27 -1.45 -2.71 2.47
N LEU A 28 -2.18 -2.48 1.38
CA LEU A 28 -1.60 -2.30 0.06
C LEU A 28 -0.83 -0.97 -0.05
N GLU A 29 -1.35 0.11 0.48
CA GLU A 29 -0.68 1.41 0.51
C GLU A 29 0.65 1.31 1.27
N ASP A 30 0.67 0.68 2.44
CA ASP A 30 1.88 0.46 3.24
C ASP A 30 2.92 -0.39 2.49
N ALA A 31 2.48 -1.51 1.91
CA ALA A 31 3.35 -2.38 1.13
C ALA A 31 3.93 -1.67 -0.10
N LEU A 32 3.14 -0.84 -0.78
CA LEU A 32 3.58 -0.05 -1.92
C LEU A 32 4.61 1.02 -1.53
N VAL A 33 4.44 1.67 -0.37
CA VAL A 33 5.44 2.62 0.16
C VAL A 33 6.77 1.92 0.41
N ILE A 34 6.75 0.75 1.03
CA ILE A 34 7.95 -0.03 1.32
C ILE A 34 8.64 -0.46 0.02
N ALA A 35 7.86 -1.01 -0.93
CA ALA A 35 8.38 -1.46 -2.22
C ALA A 35 8.97 -0.30 -3.04
N TYR A 36 8.32 0.86 -3.04
CA TYR A 36 8.81 2.06 -3.70
C TYR A 36 10.12 2.55 -3.09
N LYS A 37 10.20 2.69 -1.76
CA LYS A 37 11.42 3.09 -1.06
C LYS A 37 12.57 2.13 -1.34
N LYS A 38 12.30 0.82 -1.33
CA LYS A 38 13.31 -0.21 -1.64
C LYS A 38 13.80 -0.12 -3.08
N SER A 39 12.93 0.17 -4.02
CA SER A 39 13.26 0.27 -5.45
C SER A 39 14.01 1.55 -5.83
N THR A 40 13.68 2.65 -5.18
CA THR A 40 14.25 3.98 -5.48
C THR A 40 15.42 4.35 -4.57
N GLY A 41 15.56 3.67 -3.42
CA GLY A 41 16.57 4.01 -2.41
C GLY A 41 16.28 5.31 -1.65
N THR A 42 15.09 5.91 -1.84
CA THR A 42 14.75 7.19 -1.21
C THR A 42 14.56 7.06 0.30
N SER A 43 15.14 7.98 1.06
CA SER A 43 14.99 8.09 2.50
C SER A 43 13.85 9.03 2.92
N GLY A 44 13.23 9.72 1.95
CA GLY A 44 12.17 10.68 2.18
C GLY A 44 10.87 10.03 2.68
N LYS A 45 9.99 10.85 3.27
CA LYS A 45 8.64 10.45 3.67
C LYS A 45 7.77 10.36 2.41
N VAL A 46 7.32 9.15 2.08
CA VAL A 46 6.47 8.89 0.92
C VAL A 46 5.13 8.38 1.43
N VAL A 47 4.05 8.93 0.87
CA VAL A 47 2.68 8.50 1.13
C VAL A 47 2.03 8.09 -0.17
N MET A 48 1.31 7.00 -0.15
CA MET A 48 0.51 6.55 -1.28
C MET A 48 -0.97 6.73 -0.97
N LYS A 49 -1.71 7.11 -1.99
CA LYS A 49 -3.16 7.17 -1.93
C LYS A 49 -3.76 6.37 -3.07
N LEU A 50 -4.51 5.36 -2.69
CA LEU A 50 -5.24 4.50 -3.57
C LEU A 50 -6.69 4.98 -3.62
N SER A 51 -7.17 5.33 -4.81
CA SER A 51 -8.55 5.74 -5.01
C SER A 51 -9.29 4.67 -5.80
N PRO A 52 -10.05 3.79 -5.13
CA PRO A 52 -10.80 2.71 -5.79
C PRO A 52 -11.81 3.25 -6.80
N GLU A 53 -12.49 4.35 -6.46
CA GLU A 53 -13.49 5.00 -7.31
C GLU A 53 -12.89 5.49 -8.64
N LYS A 54 -11.67 6.05 -8.59
CA LYS A 54 -10.95 6.57 -9.77
C LYS A 54 -10.05 5.52 -10.43
N LYS A 55 -9.98 4.30 -9.85
CA LYS A 55 -9.08 3.22 -10.26
C LYS A 55 -7.65 3.71 -10.48
N SER A 56 -7.19 4.57 -9.56
CA SER A 56 -5.89 5.25 -9.67
C SER A 56 -5.10 5.16 -8.37
N ILE A 57 -3.78 5.07 -8.53
CA ILE A 57 -2.84 5.13 -7.42
C ILE A 57 -1.95 6.35 -7.64
N LYS A 58 -1.83 7.18 -6.61
CA LYS A 58 -0.99 8.36 -6.59
C LYS A 58 0.07 8.25 -5.50
N ILE A 59 1.28 8.70 -5.82
CA ILE A 59 2.40 8.76 -4.90
C ILE A 59 2.66 10.21 -4.56
N TYR A 60 2.85 10.48 -3.27
CA TYR A 60 3.21 11.79 -2.78
C TYR A 60 4.49 11.69 -1.96
N SER A 61 5.45 12.55 -2.28
CA SER A 61 6.58 12.85 -1.39
C SER A 61 6.14 13.93 -0.42
N VAL A 62 6.25 13.64 0.86
CA VAL A 62 5.98 14.63 1.91
C VAL A 62 7.31 15.30 2.25
N ARG A 63 7.39 16.60 1.99
CA ARG A 63 8.57 17.41 2.23
C ARG A 63 8.25 18.52 3.22
N GLN A 64 9.21 18.85 4.05
CA GLN A 64 9.09 19.95 4.99
C GLN A 64 9.51 21.26 4.32
N VAL A 65 8.75 22.32 4.53
CA VAL A 65 9.08 23.65 4.04
C VAL A 65 10.16 24.27 4.90
N VAL A 66 11.30 24.61 4.29
CA VAL A 66 12.46 25.22 4.93
C VAL A 66 12.92 26.47 4.18
N GLU A 67 13.72 27.32 4.80
CA GLU A 67 14.35 28.46 4.16
C GLU A 67 15.52 28.03 3.26
N GLU A 68 16.35 27.09 3.75
CA GLU A 68 17.47 26.53 3.01
C GLU A 68 17.36 25.01 3.01
N ILE A 69 17.52 24.38 1.83
CA ILE A 69 17.44 22.93 1.65
C ILE A 69 18.78 22.30 2.07
N LEU A 70 18.73 21.41 3.06
CA LEU A 70 19.84 20.53 3.44
C LEU A 70 19.70 19.16 2.77
N ASP A 71 18.47 18.65 2.67
CA ASP A 71 18.16 17.37 2.05
C ASP A 71 17.00 17.52 1.03
N PRO A 72 17.31 17.53 -0.29
CA PRO A 72 16.31 17.74 -1.34
C PRO A 72 15.22 16.65 -1.39
N GLU A 73 15.45 15.50 -0.77
CA GLU A 73 14.44 14.42 -0.71
C GLU A 73 13.38 14.67 0.36
N LYS A 74 13.73 15.42 1.42
CA LYS A 74 12.88 15.65 2.59
C LYS A 74 12.38 17.08 2.72
N GLU A 75 13.03 18.00 2.04
CA GLU A 75 12.84 19.43 2.21
C GLU A 75 12.46 20.10 0.89
N ILE A 76 11.80 21.24 0.99
CA ILE A 76 11.37 22.09 -0.12
C ILE A 76 11.47 23.55 0.32
N THR A 77 11.86 24.47 -0.58
CA THR A 77 11.89 25.89 -0.27
C THR A 77 10.48 26.47 -0.14
N VAL A 78 10.39 27.57 0.62
CA VAL A 78 9.13 28.32 0.74
C VAL A 78 8.62 28.78 -0.62
N GLU A 79 9.53 29.21 -1.50
CA GLU A 79 9.20 29.69 -2.84
C GLU A 79 8.54 28.59 -3.70
N GLU A 80 9.13 27.41 -3.71
CA GLU A 80 8.58 26.24 -4.42
C GLU A 80 7.27 25.74 -3.80
N ALA A 81 7.18 25.73 -2.47
CA ALA A 81 5.96 25.36 -1.75
C ALA A 81 4.81 26.33 -2.06
N GLN A 82 5.09 27.63 -2.15
CA GLN A 82 4.11 28.65 -2.47
C GLN A 82 3.63 28.61 -3.93
N GLN A 83 4.40 28.02 -4.85
CA GLN A 83 3.92 27.72 -6.20
C GLN A 83 2.79 26.68 -6.21
N ILE A 84 2.82 25.75 -5.24
CA ILE A 84 1.77 24.73 -5.09
C ILE A 84 0.56 25.34 -4.38
N LYS A 85 0.82 26.05 -3.27
CA LYS A 85 -0.23 26.71 -2.49
C LYS A 85 0.35 27.92 -1.73
N LYS A 86 -0.15 29.10 -1.99
CA LYS A 86 0.33 30.37 -1.42
C LYS A 86 0.28 30.46 0.12
N SER A 87 -0.44 29.57 0.79
CA SER A 87 -0.59 29.56 2.24
C SER A 87 0.51 28.81 2.99
N TYR A 88 1.42 28.12 2.31
CA TYR A 88 2.49 27.40 2.96
C TYR A 88 3.55 28.32 3.58
N LYS A 89 3.99 27.94 4.78
CA LYS A 89 4.99 28.65 5.59
C LYS A 89 6.11 27.69 5.99
N VAL A 90 7.23 28.25 6.45
CA VAL A 90 8.33 27.47 7.02
C VAL A 90 7.82 26.58 8.15
N GLY A 91 8.16 25.30 8.10
CA GLY A 91 7.73 24.29 9.06
C GLY A 91 6.50 23.48 8.62
N ASP A 92 5.80 23.89 7.56
CA ASP A 92 4.66 23.12 7.03
C ASP A 92 5.11 21.87 6.27
N GLU A 93 4.28 20.85 6.22
CA GLU A 93 4.47 19.68 5.38
C GLU A 93 3.73 19.85 4.05
N VAL A 94 4.45 19.66 2.95
CA VAL A 94 3.90 19.74 1.58
C VAL A 94 3.95 18.37 0.94
N SER A 95 2.81 17.94 0.39
CA SER A 95 2.72 16.69 -0.38
C SER A 95 2.87 17.01 -1.87
N VAL A 96 3.98 16.58 -2.45
CA VAL A 96 4.29 16.74 -3.87
C VAL A 96 4.00 15.44 -4.59
N GLU A 97 3.15 15.45 -5.62
CA GLU A 97 2.87 14.25 -6.42
C GLU A 97 4.12 13.86 -7.23
N ILE A 98 4.51 12.59 -7.09
CA ILE A 98 5.63 12.02 -7.84
C ILE A 98 5.08 11.23 -9.02
N ILE A 99 5.56 11.57 -10.23
CA ILE A 99 5.26 10.82 -11.44
C ILE A 99 6.46 9.92 -11.75
N SER A 100 6.37 8.63 -11.44
CA SER A 100 7.42 7.65 -11.74
C SER A 100 7.00 6.71 -12.87
N LYS A 101 7.80 6.63 -13.93
CA LYS A 101 7.55 5.73 -15.08
C LYS A 101 7.57 4.24 -14.67
N ASN A 102 8.38 3.88 -13.67
CA ASN A 102 8.52 2.50 -13.21
C ASN A 102 7.50 2.09 -12.14
N PHE A 103 6.75 3.07 -11.64
CA PHE A 103 5.81 2.82 -10.54
C PHE A 103 4.74 1.79 -10.86
N GLY A 104 4.18 1.81 -12.07
CA GLY A 104 3.15 0.87 -12.48
C GLY A 104 3.58 -0.59 -12.37
N ARG A 105 4.85 -0.91 -12.68
CA ARG A 105 5.42 -2.25 -12.54
C ARG A 105 5.57 -2.65 -11.07
N ILE A 106 6.14 -1.76 -10.25
CA ILE A 106 6.31 -1.98 -8.81
C ILE A 106 4.96 -2.19 -8.15
N ALA A 107 4.00 -1.34 -8.46
CA ALA A 107 2.66 -1.42 -7.92
C ALA A 107 1.94 -2.73 -8.28
N ALA A 108 2.03 -3.17 -9.53
CA ALA A 108 1.42 -4.43 -9.97
C ALA A 108 2.03 -5.66 -9.26
N GLN A 109 3.35 -5.71 -9.13
CA GLN A 109 4.04 -6.80 -8.43
C GLN A 109 3.71 -6.82 -6.93
N THR A 110 3.73 -5.64 -6.29
CA THR A 110 3.43 -5.53 -4.86
C THR A 110 1.98 -5.87 -4.57
N ALA A 111 1.05 -5.39 -5.40
CA ALA A 111 -0.37 -5.71 -5.29
C ALA A 111 -0.62 -7.21 -5.37
N LYS A 112 0.03 -7.90 -6.31
CA LYS A 112 -0.04 -9.36 -6.42
C LYS A 112 0.48 -10.06 -5.16
N GLN A 113 1.61 -9.62 -4.61
CA GLN A 113 2.18 -10.20 -3.40
C GLN A 113 1.27 -10.02 -2.19
N VAL A 114 0.74 -8.80 -1.97
CA VAL A 114 -0.18 -8.50 -0.87
C VAL A 114 -1.47 -9.30 -0.99
N LEU A 115 -2.01 -9.41 -2.21
CA LEU A 115 -3.19 -10.22 -2.49
C LEU A 115 -2.96 -11.70 -2.11
N MET A 116 -1.86 -12.28 -2.57
CA MET A 116 -1.51 -13.67 -2.26
C MET A 116 -1.26 -13.89 -0.77
N GLN A 117 -0.66 -12.92 -0.09
CA GLN A 117 -0.46 -12.98 1.36
C GLN A 117 -1.79 -12.96 2.09
N LYS A 118 -2.68 -12.03 1.75
CA LYS A 118 -4.00 -11.93 2.38
C LYS A 118 -4.86 -13.17 2.14
N LEU A 119 -4.83 -13.74 0.95
CA LEU A 119 -5.51 -15.00 0.67
C LEU A 119 -5.00 -16.13 1.57
N ARG A 120 -3.68 -16.27 1.75
CA ARG A 120 -3.10 -17.29 2.65
C ARG A 120 -3.48 -17.06 4.12
N GLU A 121 -3.49 -15.82 4.57
CA GLU A 121 -3.91 -15.46 5.94
C GLU A 121 -5.35 -15.91 6.18
N ILE A 122 -6.27 -15.67 5.24
CA ILE A 122 -7.68 -16.04 5.32
C ILE A 122 -7.85 -17.58 5.26
N GLU A 123 -7.15 -18.24 4.34
CA GLU A 123 -7.17 -19.70 4.25
C GLU A 123 -6.69 -20.32 5.55
N HIS A 124 -5.66 -19.75 6.17
CA HIS A 124 -5.15 -20.20 7.47
C HIS A 124 -6.18 -19.96 8.58
N GLU A 125 -6.77 -18.77 8.64
CA GLU A 125 -7.77 -18.39 9.63
C GLU A 125 -9.04 -19.27 9.51
N ASN A 126 -9.52 -19.48 8.28
CA ASN A 126 -10.64 -20.38 8.03
C ASN A 126 -10.33 -21.82 8.46
N THR A 127 -9.11 -22.30 8.19
CA THR A 127 -8.68 -23.61 8.62
C THR A 127 -8.63 -23.71 10.15
N VAL A 128 -8.07 -22.71 10.82
CA VAL A 128 -8.05 -22.67 12.30
C VAL A 128 -9.47 -22.72 12.85
N ASN A 129 -10.38 -21.86 12.37
CA ASN A 129 -11.76 -21.80 12.81
C ASN A 129 -12.51 -23.12 12.55
N GLU A 130 -12.27 -23.77 11.41
CA GLU A 130 -12.88 -25.08 11.10
C GLU A 130 -12.49 -26.17 12.09
N PHE A 131 -11.26 -26.13 12.61
CA PHE A 131 -10.75 -27.14 13.52
C PHE A 131 -10.82 -26.76 14.99
N GLU A 132 -11.04 -25.50 15.35
CA GLU A 132 -11.13 -25.02 16.73
C GLU A 132 -12.30 -25.69 17.47
N ASP A 133 -13.46 -25.84 16.85
CA ASP A 133 -14.64 -26.48 17.38
C ASP A 133 -14.51 -28.02 17.45
N ARG A 134 -13.47 -28.58 16.85
CA ARG A 134 -13.22 -30.03 16.77
C ARG A 134 -12.04 -30.49 17.62
N GLU A 135 -11.61 -29.66 18.55
CA GLU A 135 -10.55 -29.98 19.48
C GLU A 135 -10.95 -31.18 20.34
N GLY A 136 -10.11 -32.22 20.38
CA GLY A 136 -10.40 -33.48 21.09
C GLY A 136 -11.07 -34.56 20.25
N GLU A 137 -11.44 -34.32 19.00
CA GLU A 137 -11.95 -35.32 18.07
C GLU A 137 -10.81 -36.09 17.39
N LEU A 138 -11.07 -37.37 17.11
CA LEU A 138 -10.17 -38.20 16.30
C LEU A 138 -10.37 -37.90 14.82
N MET A 139 -9.29 -37.48 14.15
CA MET A 139 -9.31 -37.15 12.74
C MET A 139 -8.25 -37.93 11.96
N THR A 140 -8.60 -38.32 10.72
CA THR A 140 -7.67 -38.95 9.81
C THR A 140 -6.96 -37.85 8.99
N CYS A 141 -5.62 -37.83 9.04
CA CYS A 141 -4.84 -36.87 8.29
C CYS A 141 -3.70 -37.54 7.51
N THR A 142 -3.22 -36.89 6.48
CA THR A 142 -2.05 -37.30 5.69
C THR A 142 -0.90 -36.36 5.95
N VAL A 143 0.22 -36.89 6.45
CA VAL A 143 1.44 -36.08 6.64
C VAL A 143 2.09 -35.80 5.28
N ARG A 144 2.17 -34.54 4.92
CA ARG A 144 2.79 -34.09 3.66
C ARG A 144 4.23 -33.58 3.84
N ARG A 145 4.61 -33.19 5.03
CA ARG A 145 5.94 -32.67 5.34
C ARG A 145 6.29 -32.97 6.80
N ILE A 146 7.50 -33.42 7.00
CA ILE A 146 8.15 -33.55 8.30
C ILE A 146 9.17 -32.42 8.44
#